data_38cc5e61e8ff7c70673614d603a0e46f
#
_entry.id   38cc5e61e8ff7c70673614d603a0e46f
#
_cell.length_a   1.000
_cell.length_b   1.000
_cell.length_c   1.000
_cell.angle_alpha   90.00
_cell.angle_beta   90.00
_cell.angle_gamma   90.00
#
_symmetry.space_group_name_H-M   'P 1'
#
loop_
_entity.id
_entity.type
_entity.pdbx_description
1 polymer ?
#
loop_
_entity_poly.entity_id
_entity_poly.type
_entity_poly.pdbx_seq_one_letter_code
_entity_poly.pdbx_strand_id
1 'polypeptide(L)'
;EGKAILARKRPVHAYIAYFQAFTSTYAPIEYLRKVFTEAIEDPDVKVLAIATRPDCLDSDVLELLDELNKIKPVWVELGLQTIHPESARYIRRGYPLEVFDTAVHELKRRNLTVIVHVILFLPGETHEMMLETIEYLNHSNIDGIKLQLLHILKGTDLAVEYQKCLSDPAYTGPAFHIPDADEYIRLLTECI
;
A
#
# COMPACT_ATOMS: atom_id res chain seq x y z
N GLU A 1 13.43 -0.12 -20.68
CA GLU A 1 13.15 -1.58 -20.75
C GLU A 1 11.65 -1.85 -20.56
N GLY A 2 10.97 -1.35 -19.52
CA GLY A 2 9.53 -1.56 -19.26
C GLY A 2 8.62 -1.15 -20.41
N LYS A 3 8.85 0.01 -21.04
CA LYS A 3 8.09 0.46 -22.21
C LYS A 3 8.16 -0.52 -23.37
N ALA A 4 9.32 -1.10 -23.65
CA ALA A 4 9.50 -2.07 -24.72
C ALA A 4 8.72 -3.37 -24.47
N ILE A 5 8.57 -3.77 -23.22
CA ILE A 5 7.76 -4.94 -22.82
C ILE A 5 6.27 -4.65 -23.03
N LEU A 6 5.80 -3.47 -22.60
CA LEU A 6 4.40 -3.07 -22.73
C LEU A 6 4.00 -2.85 -24.19
N ALA A 7 4.85 -2.24 -24.98
CA ALA A 7 4.61 -2.02 -26.42
C ALA A 7 4.39 -3.31 -27.23
N ARG A 8 4.95 -4.43 -26.77
CA ARG A 8 4.70 -5.76 -27.38
C ARG A 8 3.29 -6.29 -27.14
N LYS A 9 2.60 -5.82 -26.09
CA LYS A 9 1.25 -6.28 -25.75
C LYS A 9 0.17 -5.44 -26.43
N ARG A 10 0.36 -4.13 -26.51
CA ARG A 10 -0.54 -3.18 -27.19
C ARG A 10 0.16 -1.82 -27.34
N PRO A 11 -0.24 -1.00 -28.33
CA PRO A 11 0.28 0.36 -28.42
C PRO A 11 -0.17 1.17 -27.20
N VAL A 12 0.80 1.70 -26.45
CA VAL A 12 0.59 2.55 -25.27
C VAL A 12 1.46 3.78 -25.43
N HIS A 13 0.89 4.96 -25.18
CA HIS A 13 1.57 6.25 -25.35
C HIS A 13 1.60 7.08 -24.05
N ALA A 14 1.06 6.53 -22.95
CA ALA A 14 1.08 7.17 -21.64
C ALA A 14 1.33 6.13 -20.57
N TYR A 15 2.20 6.44 -19.62
CA TYR A 15 2.64 5.53 -18.58
C TYR A 15 2.53 6.17 -17.19
N ILE A 16 2.31 5.34 -16.20
CA ILE A 16 2.58 5.66 -14.80
C ILE A 16 3.93 5.02 -14.46
N ALA A 17 4.90 5.82 -14.03
CA ALA A 17 6.13 5.29 -13.48
C ALA A 17 5.85 4.85 -12.04
N TYR A 18 5.87 3.55 -11.80
CA TYR A 18 5.45 2.96 -10.53
C TYR A 18 6.62 2.35 -9.76
N PHE A 19 6.91 2.92 -8.61
CA PHE A 19 7.90 2.44 -7.66
C PHE A 19 7.18 1.67 -6.55
N GLN A 20 7.21 0.35 -6.60
CA GLN A 20 6.45 -0.50 -5.68
C GLN A 20 7.32 -1.40 -4.82
N ALA A 21 8.49 -1.82 -5.29
CA ALA A 21 9.33 -2.80 -4.60
C ALA A 21 9.80 -2.25 -3.23
N PHE A 22 9.42 -2.93 -2.16
CA PHE A 22 9.77 -2.57 -0.78
C PHE A 22 9.24 -1.18 -0.37
N THR A 23 10.06 -0.42 0.39
CA THR A 23 9.75 0.95 0.83
C THR A 23 10.51 1.93 -0.06
N SER A 24 9.85 2.48 -1.07
CA SER A 24 10.53 3.19 -2.16
C SER A 24 11.11 4.56 -1.76
N THR A 25 10.80 5.06 -0.56
CA THR A 25 11.41 6.29 -0.01
C THR A 25 12.50 6.02 1.03
N TYR A 26 12.80 4.75 1.36
CA TYR A 26 13.82 4.39 2.32
C TYR A 26 15.20 4.29 1.64
N ALA A 27 15.77 5.44 1.30
CA ALA A 27 17.10 5.57 0.71
C ALA A 27 17.64 7.00 0.92
N PRO A 28 18.96 7.25 0.73
CA PRO A 28 19.49 8.60 0.78
C PRO A 28 18.80 9.54 -0.21
N ILE A 29 18.50 10.77 0.22
CA ILE A 29 17.70 11.74 -0.55
C ILE A 29 18.29 12.01 -1.95
N GLU A 30 19.60 12.06 -2.08
CA GLU A 30 20.28 12.28 -3.37
C GLU A 30 20.01 11.14 -4.37
N TYR A 31 19.92 9.90 -3.86
CA TYR A 31 19.56 8.75 -4.69
C TYR A 31 18.09 8.82 -5.12
N LEU A 32 17.18 9.14 -4.19
CA LEU A 32 15.75 9.29 -4.48
C LEU A 32 15.51 10.39 -5.50
N ARG A 33 16.13 11.55 -5.31
CA ARG A 33 16.06 12.67 -6.24
C ARG A 33 16.48 12.25 -7.64
N LYS A 34 17.61 11.57 -7.77
CA LYS A 34 18.10 11.08 -9.07
C LYS A 34 17.09 10.17 -9.76
N VAL A 35 16.64 9.10 -9.08
CA VAL A 35 15.81 8.09 -9.74
C VAL A 35 14.38 8.56 -10.02
N PHE A 36 13.81 9.40 -9.14
CA PHE A 36 12.47 9.94 -9.35
C PHE A 36 12.46 11.03 -10.44
N THR A 37 13.50 11.88 -10.48
CA THR A 37 13.64 12.89 -11.54
C THR A 37 13.82 12.22 -12.91
N GLU A 38 14.70 11.23 -13.02
CA GLU A 38 14.87 10.45 -14.27
C GLU A 38 13.56 9.84 -14.76
N ALA A 39 12.74 9.31 -13.84
CA ALA A 39 11.46 8.71 -14.20
C ALA A 39 10.41 9.75 -14.62
N ILE A 40 10.33 10.91 -13.93
CA ILE A 40 9.30 11.92 -14.18
C ILE A 40 9.60 12.77 -15.40
N GLU A 41 10.86 12.94 -15.77
CA GLU A 41 11.29 13.68 -16.97
C GLU A 41 10.95 12.96 -18.28
N ASP A 42 10.74 11.64 -18.25
CA ASP A 42 10.32 10.91 -19.45
C ASP A 42 8.99 11.46 -20.01
N PRO A 43 8.94 11.89 -21.28
CA PRO A 43 7.78 12.57 -21.86
C PRO A 43 6.51 11.71 -21.92
N ASP A 44 6.66 10.39 -21.95
CA ASP A 44 5.54 9.45 -21.98
C ASP A 44 5.01 9.14 -20.57
N VAL A 45 5.77 9.41 -19.51
CA VAL A 45 5.32 9.28 -18.13
C VAL A 45 4.41 10.47 -17.80
N LYS A 46 3.19 10.16 -17.37
CA LYS A 46 2.16 11.15 -17.01
C LYS A 46 1.98 11.28 -15.49
N VAL A 47 2.30 10.25 -14.74
CA VAL A 47 2.19 10.19 -13.29
C VAL A 47 3.40 9.45 -12.74
N LEU A 48 3.92 9.90 -11.61
CA LEU A 48 4.87 9.18 -10.77
C LEU A 48 4.12 8.60 -9.58
N ALA A 49 4.04 7.28 -9.47
CA ALA A 49 3.43 6.59 -8.34
C ALA A 49 4.50 5.93 -7.47
N ILE A 50 4.49 6.22 -6.16
CA ILE A 50 5.51 5.80 -5.21
C ILE A 50 4.84 5.09 -4.03
N ALA A 51 5.03 3.77 -3.94
CA ALA A 51 4.56 2.99 -2.79
C ALA A 51 5.60 3.04 -1.66
N THR A 52 5.14 3.42 -0.47
CA THR A 52 6.02 3.55 0.69
C THR A 52 5.30 3.31 2.02
N ARG A 53 6.07 3.32 3.09
CA ARG A 53 5.59 3.28 4.47
C ARG A 53 5.41 4.70 5.00
N PRO A 54 4.36 4.96 5.80
CA PRO A 54 4.13 6.27 6.42
C PRO A 54 5.31 6.77 7.28
N ASP A 55 6.04 5.88 7.95
CA ASP A 55 7.20 6.20 8.79
C ASP A 55 8.50 6.43 8.02
N CYS A 56 8.45 6.44 6.68
CA CYS A 56 9.58 6.72 5.79
C CYS A 56 9.33 7.97 4.93
N LEU A 57 8.66 8.97 5.50
CA LEU A 57 8.32 10.26 4.89
C LEU A 57 8.86 11.38 5.80
N ASP A 58 10.19 11.48 5.90
CA ASP A 58 10.83 12.60 6.58
C ASP A 58 10.69 13.92 5.80
N SER A 59 11.13 15.03 6.39
CA SER A 59 11.00 16.38 5.79
C SER A 59 11.59 16.46 4.39
N ASP A 60 12.79 15.88 4.19
CA ASP A 60 13.53 15.99 2.94
C ASP A 60 12.83 15.19 1.83
N VAL A 61 12.26 14.03 2.17
CA VAL A 61 11.43 13.25 1.25
C VAL A 61 10.15 14.00 0.89
N LEU A 62 9.46 14.57 1.87
CA LEU A 62 8.24 15.35 1.62
C LEU A 62 8.50 16.57 0.74
N GLU A 63 9.64 17.26 0.93
CA GLU A 63 10.04 18.38 0.08
C GLU A 63 10.34 17.91 -1.35
N LEU A 64 11.07 16.81 -1.54
CA LEU A 64 11.31 16.23 -2.85
C LEU A 64 10.02 15.87 -3.58
N LEU A 65 9.07 15.22 -2.89
CA LEU A 65 7.78 14.84 -3.48
C LEU A 65 6.97 16.08 -3.89
N ASP A 66 6.98 17.17 -3.09
CA ASP A 66 6.33 18.43 -3.43
C ASP A 66 6.97 19.11 -4.66
N GLU A 67 8.30 19.10 -4.76
CA GLU A 67 9.02 19.59 -5.94
C GLU A 67 8.63 18.82 -7.21
N LEU A 68 8.62 17.49 -7.12
CA LEU A 68 8.27 16.62 -8.25
C LEU A 68 6.79 16.77 -8.67
N ASN A 69 5.89 16.97 -7.70
CA ASN A 69 4.47 17.18 -7.97
C ASN A 69 4.17 18.48 -8.75
N LYS A 70 5.08 19.46 -8.70
CA LYS A 70 5.00 20.67 -9.54
C LYS A 70 5.37 20.41 -11.00
N ILE A 71 6.06 19.30 -11.29
CA ILE A 71 6.45 18.91 -12.66
C ILE A 71 5.35 18.06 -13.29
N LYS A 72 4.94 16.98 -12.59
CA LYS A 72 3.83 16.08 -12.97
C LYS A 72 3.16 15.51 -11.71
N PRO A 73 1.91 15.07 -11.80
CA PRO A 73 1.21 14.47 -10.65
C PRO A 73 2.01 13.35 -10.00
N VAL A 74 2.17 13.44 -8.68
CA VAL A 74 2.78 12.41 -7.84
C VAL A 74 1.70 11.76 -7.00
N TRP A 75 1.60 10.44 -7.09
CA TRP A 75 0.74 9.61 -6.25
C TRP A 75 1.59 8.92 -5.19
N VAL A 76 1.27 9.13 -3.92
CA VAL A 76 1.93 8.46 -2.80
C VAL A 76 1.01 7.34 -2.32
N GLU A 77 1.49 6.11 -2.41
CA GLU A 77 0.74 4.92 -2.05
C GLU A 77 1.21 4.43 -0.68
N LEU A 78 0.37 4.64 0.34
CA LEU A 78 0.70 4.34 1.73
C LEU A 78 0.23 2.94 2.15
N GLY A 79 1.11 2.16 2.74
CA GLY A 79 0.79 0.84 3.28
C GLY A 79 0.18 0.94 4.68
N LEU A 80 -1.13 1.12 4.82
CA LEU A 80 -1.83 1.04 6.11
C LEU A 80 -2.09 -0.40 6.53
N GLN A 81 -2.62 -1.18 5.61
CA GLN A 81 -3.03 -2.59 5.71
C GLN A 81 -4.28 -2.80 6.56
N THR A 82 -4.35 -2.28 7.77
CA THR A 82 -5.46 -2.33 8.73
C THR A 82 -5.33 -1.22 9.77
N ILE A 83 -6.43 -0.81 10.40
CA ILE A 83 -6.40 0.10 11.56
C ILE A 83 -6.20 -0.65 12.88
N HIS A 84 -6.47 -1.96 12.92
CA HIS A 84 -6.49 -2.75 14.14
C HIS A 84 -5.08 -3.02 14.69
N PRO A 85 -4.74 -2.58 15.91
CA PRO A 85 -3.39 -2.65 16.44
C PRO A 85 -2.88 -4.09 16.64
N GLU A 86 -3.77 -5.04 16.95
CA GLU A 86 -3.40 -6.45 17.11
C GLU A 86 -2.97 -7.04 15.75
N SER A 87 -3.78 -6.85 14.69
CA SER A 87 -3.47 -7.28 13.33
C SER A 87 -2.20 -6.59 12.81
N ALA A 88 -2.06 -5.27 13.04
CA ALA A 88 -0.88 -4.51 12.65
C ALA A 88 0.41 -5.03 13.32
N ARG A 89 0.32 -5.43 14.59
CA ARG A 89 1.42 -6.06 15.33
C ARG A 89 1.73 -7.45 14.76
N TYR A 90 0.70 -8.24 14.50
CA TYR A 90 0.84 -9.60 13.96
C TYR A 90 1.54 -9.60 12.59
N ILE A 91 1.13 -8.73 11.68
CA ILE A 91 1.78 -8.59 10.35
C ILE A 91 3.11 -7.83 10.39
N ARG A 92 3.57 -7.42 11.58
CA ARG A 92 4.81 -6.67 11.79
C ARG A 92 4.86 -5.35 11.00
N ARG A 93 3.73 -4.62 10.96
CA ARG A 93 3.64 -3.32 10.25
C ARG A 93 4.73 -2.33 10.69
N GLY A 94 5.05 -2.30 12.00
CA GLY A 94 6.23 -1.60 12.53
C GLY A 94 6.02 -0.13 12.90
N TYR A 95 4.82 0.43 12.72
CA TYR A 95 4.45 1.79 13.14
C TYR A 95 2.99 1.84 13.64
N PRO A 96 2.66 2.75 14.56
CA PRO A 96 1.30 2.94 15.07
C PRO A 96 0.43 3.75 14.09
N LEU A 97 -0.89 3.75 14.28
CA LEU A 97 -1.86 4.39 13.39
C LEU A 97 -1.64 5.90 13.24
N GLU A 98 -1.25 6.57 14.31
CA GLU A 98 -1.02 8.03 14.35
C GLU A 98 0.10 8.48 13.38
N VAL A 99 1.05 7.59 13.06
CA VAL A 99 2.08 7.87 12.05
C VAL A 99 1.47 7.90 10.65
N PHE A 100 0.50 7.04 10.38
CA PHE A 100 -0.25 7.08 9.13
C PHE A 100 -1.05 8.37 9.01
N ASP A 101 -1.78 8.77 10.07
CA ASP A 101 -2.58 10.00 10.08
C ASP A 101 -1.70 11.23 9.83
N THR A 102 -0.56 11.29 10.49
CA THR A 102 0.43 12.36 10.29
C THR A 102 0.94 12.40 8.86
N ALA A 103 1.26 11.23 8.27
CA ALA A 103 1.72 11.14 6.88
C ALA A 103 0.65 11.62 5.90
N VAL A 104 -0.61 11.18 6.06
CA VAL A 104 -1.73 11.66 5.23
C VAL A 104 -1.86 13.18 5.34
N HIS A 105 -1.86 13.73 6.55
CA HIS A 105 -1.95 15.17 6.77
C HIS A 105 -0.83 15.94 6.05
N GLU A 106 0.41 15.50 6.19
CA GLU A 106 1.57 16.15 5.58
C GLU A 106 1.59 16.08 4.05
N LEU A 107 1.13 14.96 3.48
CA LEU A 107 0.99 14.79 2.04
C LEU A 107 -0.14 15.67 1.48
N LYS A 108 -1.31 15.67 2.12
CA LYS A 108 -2.47 16.45 1.68
C LYS A 108 -2.23 17.96 1.80
N ARG A 109 -1.47 18.40 2.81
CA ARG A 109 -1.07 19.81 2.95
C ARG A 109 -0.20 20.28 1.77
N ARG A 110 0.47 19.36 1.08
CA ARG A 110 1.28 19.61 -0.14
C ARG A 110 0.51 19.32 -1.42
N ASN A 111 -0.80 19.09 -1.36
CA ASN A 111 -1.65 18.74 -2.50
C ASN A 111 -1.18 17.46 -3.25
N LEU A 112 -0.53 16.54 -2.57
CA LEU A 112 -0.17 15.24 -3.10
C LEU A 112 -1.39 14.31 -3.13
N THR A 113 -1.48 13.46 -4.14
CA THR A 113 -2.50 12.41 -4.21
C THR A 113 -2.09 11.25 -3.31
N VAL A 114 -2.99 10.85 -2.40
CA VAL A 114 -2.76 9.78 -1.42
C VAL A 114 -3.64 8.59 -1.75
N ILE A 115 -3.01 7.43 -2.00
CA ILE A 115 -3.68 6.14 -2.20
C ILE A 115 -3.28 5.22 -1.05
N VAL A 116 -4.23 4.52 -0.47
CA VAL A 116 -3.99 3.68 0.71
C VAL A 116 -4.14 2.20 0.36
N HIS A 117 -3.16 1.40 0.76
CA HIS A 117 -3.21 -0.05 0.63
C HIS A 117 -3.83 -0.67 1.89
N VAL A 118 -4.84 -1.51 1.70
CA VAL A 118 -5.50 -2.32 2.73
C VAL A 118 -5.41 -3.78 2.34
N ILE A 119 -5.13 -4.65 3.30
CA ILE A 119 -5.14 -6.09 3.11
C ILE A 119 -6.37 -6.65 3.82
N LEU A 120 -7.26 -7.25 3.06
CA LEU A 120 -8.45 -7.94 3.55
C LEU A 120 -8.12 -9.39 3.95
N PHE A 121 -8.87 -9.92 4.92
CA PHE A 121 -8.71 -11.28 5.46
C PHE A 121 -7.37 -11.52 6.18
N LEU A 122 -6.88 -10.50 6.88
CA LEU A 122 -5.76 -10.70 7.80
C LEU A 122 -6.15 -11.70 8.90
N PRO A 123 -5.21 -12.58 9.34
CA PRO A 123 -5.51 -13.54 10.37
C PRO A 123 -6.07 -12.90 11.65
N GLY A 124 -7.21 -13.41 12.11
CA GLY A 124 -7.91 -12.90 13.29
C GLY A 124 -8.86 -11.73 13.03
N GLU A 125 -8.89 -11.14 11.83
CA GLU A 125 -9.85 -10.09 11.49
C GLU A 125 -11.21 -10.69 11.09
N THR A 126 -12.26 -10.10 11.64
CA THR A 126 -13.65 -10.40 11.27
C THR A 126 -14.10 -9.54 10.09
N HIS A 127 -15.27 -9.87 9.54
CA HIS A 127 -15.90 -9.06 8.49
C HIS A 127 -16.10 -7.60 8.94
N GLU A 128 -16.60 -7.41 10.16
CA GLU A 128 -16.83 -6.09 10.75
C GLU A 128 -15.52 -5.30 10.89
N MET A 129 -14.45 -5.92 11.33
CA MET A 129 -13.14 -5.27 11.46
C MET A 129 -12.61 -4.79 10.11
N MET A 130 -12.80 -5.55 9.04
CA MET A 130 -12.40 -5.11 7.70
C MET A 130 -13.22 -3.90 7.26
N LEU A 131 -14.53 -3.88 7.50
CA LEU A 131 -15.39 -2.73 7.21
C LEU A 131 -15.07 -1.51 8.08
N GLU A 132 -14.72 -1.68 9.35
CA GLU A 132 -14.25 -0.59 10.22
C GLU A 132 -13.00 0.09 9.64
N THR A 133 -12.08 -0.67 9.04
CA THR A 133 -10.91 -0.11 8.36
C THR A 133 -11.32 0.74 7.15
N ILE A 134 -12.32 0.31 6.37
CA ILE A 134 -12.84 1.08 5.23
C ILE A 134 -13.55 2.34 5.70
N GLU A 135 -14.41 2.23 6.73
CA GLU A 135 -15.13 3.36 7.31
C GLU A 135 -14.18 4.43 7.87
N TYR A 136 -13.11 4.01 8.54
CA TYR A 136 -12.04 4.91 8.97
C TYR A 136 -11.42 5.68 7.79
N LEU A 137 -11.15 4.99 6.68
CA LEU A 137 -10.57 5.61 5.49
C LEU A 137 -11.54 6.53 4.76
N ASN A 138 -12.85 6.27 4.81
CA ASN A 138 -13.88 7.15 4.27
C ASN A 138 -13.90 8.52 4.98
N HIS A 139 -13.49 8.56 6.26
CA HIS A 139 -13.36 9.79 7.03
C HIS A 139 -11.93 10.39 6.97
N SER A 140 -10.99 9.69 6.38
CA SER A 140 -9.63 10.17 6.15
C SER A 140 -9.57 10.99 4.86
N ASN A 141 -8.79 12.04 4.83
CA ASN A 141 -8.65 12.87 3.64
C ASN A 141 -7.69 12.21 2.62
N ILE A 142 -8.11 11.07 2.03
CA ILE A 142 -7.37 10.31 1.02
C ILE A 142 -8.06 10.41 -0.34
N ASP A 143 -7.37 10.08 -1.43
CA ASP A 143 -7.89 10.18 -2.80
C ASP A 143 -8.26 8.81 -3.38
N GLY A 144 -7.77 7.73 -2.80
CA GLY A 144 -8.06 6.39 -3.30
C GLY A 144 -7.61 5.27 -2.37
N ILE A 145 -8.11 4.08 -2.64
CA ILE A 145 -7.82 2.87 -1.87
C ILE A 145 -7.48 1.71 -2.82
N LYS A 146 -6.54 0.88 -2.41
CA LYS A 146 -6.24 -0.41 -3.04
C LYS A 146 -6.58 -1.53 -2.07
N LEU A 147 -7.67 -2.23 -2.33
CA LEU A 147 -8.09 -3.41 -1.58
C LEU A 147 -7.36 -4.64 -2.11
N GLN A 148 -6.62 -5.30 -1.26
CA GLN A 148 -5.81 -6.47 -1.58
C GLN A 148 -6.28 -7.68 -0.77
N LEU A 149 -6.45 -8.82 -1.42
CA LEU A 149 -6.66 -10.09 -0.72
C LEU A 149 -5.33 -10.57 -0.14
N LEU A 150 -5.34 -11.03 1.11
CA LEU A 150 -4.18 -11.69 1.70
C LEU A 150 -3.80 -12.95 0.89
N HIS A 151 -2.52 -13.04 0.51
CA HIS A 151 -1.95 -14.22 -0.12
C HIS A 151 -0.93 -14.89 0.79
N ILE A 152 -1.17 -16.16 1.13
CA ILE A 152 -0.26 -16.98 1.93
C ILE A 152 0.76 -17.65 0.98
N LEU A 153 1.94 -17.05 0.90
CA LEU A 153 2.98 -17.50 -0.02
C LEU A 153 3.87 -18.57 0.62
N LYS A 154 4.16 -19.63 -0.13
CA LYS A 154 5.08 -20.69 0.29
C LYS A 154 6.45 -20.11 0.66
N GLY A 155 7.02 -20.59 1.77
CA GLY A 155 8.34 -20.18 2.24
C GLY A 155 8.33 -18.92 3.13
N THR A 156 7.15 -18.42 3.52
CA THR A 156 6.99 -17.33 4.47
C THR A 156 6.65 -17.82 5.89
N ASP A 157 6.92 -17.01 6.91
CA ASP A 157 6.49 -17.27 8.29
C ASP A 157 4.97 -17.47 8.36
N LEU A 158 4.22 -16.66 7.60
CA LEU A 158 2.77 -16.74 7.53
C LEU A 158 2.29 -18.11 7.02
N ALA A 159 2.99 -18.69 6.03
CA ALA A 159 2.66 -20.04 5.55
C ALA A 159 2.94 -21.12 6.60
N VAL A 160 3.98 -20.95 7.42
CA VAL A 160 4.27 -21.86 8.54
C VAL A 160 3.17 -21.76 9.60
N GLU A 161 2.76 -20.55 9.96
CA GLU A 161 1.65 -20.33 10.92
C GLU A 161 0.32 -20.90 10.40
N TYR A 162 0.01 -20.70 9.12
CA TYR A 162 -1.17 -21.28 8.49
C TYR A 162 -1.18 -22.81 8.56
N GLN A 163 -0.05 -23.47 8.29
CA GLN A 163 0.06 -24.92 8.41
C GLN A 163 -0.15 -25.40 9.85
N LYS A 164 0.38 -24.70 10.84
CA LYS A 164 0.13 -24.99 12.26
C LYS A 164 -1.35 -24.85 12.59
N CYS A 165 -1.99 -23.77 12.15
CA CYS A 165 -3.43 -23.54 12.36
C CYS A 165 -4.28 -24.71 11.82
N LEU A 166 -3.88 -25.32 10.69
CA LEU A 166 -4.60 -26.44 10.10
C LEU A 166 -4.34 -27.79 10.75
N SER A 167 -3.14 -28.01 11.32
CA SER A 167 -2.68 -29.36 11.73
C SER A 167 -2.46 -29.53 13.21
N ASP A 168 -2.34 -28.46 13.99
CA ASP A 168 -2.04 -28.52 15.42
C ASP A 168 -3.28 -28.20 16.26
N PRO A 169 -3.88 -29.17 16.95
CA PRO A 169 -5.01 -28.93 17.84
C PRO A 169 -4.70 -28.00 19.02
N ALA A 170 -3.42 -27.79 19.35
CA ALA A 170 -2.96 -26.89 20.40
C ALA A 170 -2.63 -25.49 19.88
N TYR A 171 -2.87 -25.20 18.61
CA TYR A 171 -2.65 -23.86 18.05
C TYR A 171 -3.50 -22.81 18.73
N THR A 172 -2.85 -21.75 19.25
CA THR A 172 -3.48 -20.63 19.96
C THR A 172 -3.32 -19.28 19.26
N GLY A 173 -2.77 -19.29 18.05
CA GLY A 173 -2.61 -18.08 17.24
C GLY A 173 -3.93 -17.61 16.62
N PRO A 174 -3.90 -16.52 15.82
CA PRO A 174 -5.09 -16.00 15.18
C PRO A 174 -5.66 -16.98 14.14
N ALA A 175 -6.98 -17.04 14.04
CA ALA A 175 -7.65 -17.87 13.04
C ALA A 175 -7.36 -17.37 11.64
N PHE A 176 -7.15 -18.29 10.71
CA PHE A 176 -7.03 -17.99 9.28
C PHE A 176 -8.37 -18.27 8.60
N HIS A 177 -8.85 -17.30 7.85
CA HIS A 177 -9.99 -17.45 6.98
C HIS A 177 -9.56 -17.20 5.53
N ILE A 178 -9.78 -18.19 4.66
CA ILE A 178 -9.51 -18.08 3.23
C ILE A 178 -10.86 -18.00 2.52
N PRO A 179 -11.25 -16.82 2.02
CA PRO A 179 -12.55 -16.65 1.36
C PRO A 179 -12.60 -17.40 0.03
N ASP A 180 -13.78 -17.83 -0.37
CA ASP A 180 -14.04 -18.17 -1.75
C ASP A 180 -14.24 -16.89 -2.60
N ALA A 181 -14.38 -17.05 -3.91
CA ALA A 181 -14.50 -15.92 -4.82
C ALA A 181 -15.78 -15.10 -4.57
N ASP A 182 -16.90 -15.78 -4.24
CA ASP A 182 -18.18 -15.12 -4.02
C ASP A 182 -18.18 -14.33 -2.71
N GLU A 183 -17.56 -14.84 -1.66
CA GLU A 183 -17.38 -14.15 -0.39
C GLU A 183 -16.51 -12.91 -0.57
N TYR A 184 -15.37 -13.04 -1.27
CA TYR A 184 -14.50 -11.92 -1.54
C TYR A 184 -15.21 -10.82 -2.35
N ILE A 185 -15.98 -11.19 -3.38
CA ILE A 185 -16.76 -10.24 -4.19
C ILE A 185 -17.82 -9.54 -3.34
N ARG A 186 -18.54 -10.26 -2.45
CA ARG A 186 -19.51 -9.64 -1.55
C ARG A 186 -18.86 -8.60 -0.66
N LEU A 187 -17.75 -8.94 0.01
CA LEU A 187 -17.03 -7.98 0.85
C LEU A 187 -16.56 -6.76 0.05
N LEU A 188 -15.97 -6.96 -1.15
CA LEU A 188 -15.58 -5.83 -2.01
C LEU A 188 -16.75 -4.93 -2.35
N THR A 189 -17.94 -5.49 -2.58
CA THR A 189 -19.17 -4.71 -2.89
C THR A 189 -19.61 -3.86 -1.69
N GLU A 190 -19.38 -4.35 -0.46
CA GLU A 190 -19.69 -3.62 0.76
C GLU A 190 -18.65 -2.51 1.06
N CYS A 191 -17.40 -2.67 0.57
CA CYS A 191 -16.32 -1.70 0.71
C CYS A 191 -16.43 -0.48 -0.24
N ILE A 192 -17.29 -0.54 -1.27
CA ILE A 192 -17.42 0.48 -2.34
C ILE A 192 -18.74 1.25 -2.20
#